data_ebb01c2404de88b67b297aa53aa7d15f
#
_entry.id   ebb01c2404de88b67b297aa53aa7d15f
#
_cell.length_a   1.000
_cell.length_b   1.000
_cell.length_c   1.000
_cell.angle_alpha   90.00
_cell.angle_beta   90.00
_cell.angle_gamma   90.00
#
_symmetry.space_group_name_H-M   'P 1'
#
loop_
_entity.id
_entity.type
_entity.pdbx_description
1 polymer ?
#
loop_
_entity_poly.entity_id
_entity_poly.type
_entity_poly.pdbx_seq_one_letter_code
_entity_poly.pdbx_strand_id
1 'polypeptide(L)'
;MTEPNHSTLDPGRLARQGFPEIVYCQSKTAAQVADNLRALAAANGSAFGTRLPADRAPEVLALLPDAVYDTDSRTILLGRPLRTGDNLIAVVSAGTSDLPVAAEATATLGFLGHRVRHFNDIGVAGIHRLHERIEEIRSAAVVIVVAGMEGALPSVVGGLVSAPVIAVPTSVGYGAAFEGLAALLGMLNSCASGLVVVNIDNGFGAALAAPRMLSQSLKTMP
;
A
#
# COMPACT_ATOMS: atom_id res chain seq x y z
N MET A 1 1.47 13.83 27.15
CA MET A 1 2.34 13.15 26.16
C MET A 1 3.43 14.12 25.78
N THR A 2 4.68 13.77 25.96
CA THR A 2 5.81 14.59 25.47
C THR A 2 5.94 14.33 23.98
N GLU A 3 5.65 15.35 23.15
CA GLU A 3 5.95 15.29 21.70
C GLU A 3 7.46 15.15 21.51
N PRO A 4 7.89 14.33 20.53
CA PRO A 4 9.30 14.27 20.17
C PRO A 4 9.79 15.64 19.72
N ASN A 5 10.95 16.10 20.22
CA ASN A 5 11.50 17.43 19.88
C ASN A 5 11.79 17.65 18.39
N HIS A 6 11.75 16.59 17.57
CA HIS A 6 12.11 16.58 16.15
C HIS A 6 10.92 16.44 15.20
N SER A 7 9.69 16.28 15.72
CA SER A 7 8.49 16.13 14.88
C SER A 7 7.25 16.64 15.60
N THR A 8 6.36 17.27 14.84
CA THR A 8 4.99 17.59 15.28
C THR A 8 4.06 16.53 14.75
N LEU A 9 3.58 15.67 15.64
CA LEU A 9 2.71 14.56 15.28
C LEU A 9 1.23 14.99 15.21
N ASP A 10 0.45 14.27 14.43
CA ASP A 10 -0.98 14.52 14.21
C ASP A 10 -1.85 13.38 14.78
N PRO A 11 -2.02 13.28 16.10
CA PRO A 11 -2.83 12.22 16.71
C PRO A 11 -4.31 12.30 16.32
N GLY A 12 -4.80 13.46 15.90
CA GLY A 12 -6.18 13.67 15.46
C GLY A 12 -6.46 13.25 14.02
N ARG A 13 -5.49 12.72 13.29
CA ARG A 13 -5.64 12.35 11.87
C ARG A 13 -6.70 11.26 11.67
N LEU A 14 -6.76 10.28 12.56
CA LEU A 14 -7.75 9.20 12.48
C LEU A 14 -9.18 9.74 12.41
N ALA A 15 -9.53 10.68 13.27
CA ALA A 15 -10.86 11.28 13.29
C ALA A 15 -11.19 12.10 12.02
N ARG A 16 -10.19 12.78 11.44
CA ARG A 16 -10.39 13.62 10.25
C ARG A 16 -10.31 12.86 8.93
N GLN A 17 -9.45 11.85 8.84
CA GLN A 17 -9.10 11.20 7.57
C GLN A 17 -9.50 9.73 7.49
N GLY A 18 -9.95 9.12 8.61
CA GLY A 18 -10.32 7.71 8.68
C GLY A 18 -9.14 6.74 8.85
N PHE A 19 -7.90 7.26 8.97
CA PHE A 19 -6.70 6.48 9.30
C PHE A 19 -5.74 7.34 10.14
N PRO A 20 -4.93 6.73 11.01
CA PRO A 20 -3.97 7.44 11.86
C PRO A 20 -2.79 7.97 11.05
N GLU A 21 -1.97 8.81 11.67
CA GLU A 21 -0.67 9.15 11.11
C GLU A 21 0.20 7.92 11.01
N ILE A 22 0.88 7.78 9.86
CA ILE A 22 1.79 6.67 9.55
C ILE A 22 3.19 7.24 9.36
N VAL A 23 4.17 6.59 9.99
CA VAL A 23 5.55 7.07 10.00
C VAL A 23 6.25 6.67 8.70
N TYR A 24 6.73 7.65 7.92
CA TYR A 24 7.64 7.40 6.81
C TYR A 24 9.06 7.25 7.36
N CYS A 25 9.60 6.02 7.35
CA CYS A 25 10.82 5.67 8.09
C CYS A 25 12.12 5.87 7.29
N GLN A 26 12.07 5.93 5.97
CA GLN A 26 13.23 5.83 5.08
C GLN A 26 14.36 6.82 5.42
N SER A 27 14.02 8.07 5.74
CA SER A 27 15.00 9.14 5.99
C SER A 27 15.17 9.46 7.47
N LYS A 28 14.60 8.67 8.39
CA LYS A 28 14.65 8.89 9.83
C LYS A 28 15.73 8.03 10.49
N THR A 29 16.32 8.52 11.57
CA THR A 29 17.16 7.70 12.45
C THR A 29 16.31 6.68 13.21
N ALA A 30 16.93 5.61 13.73
CA ALA A 30 16.22 4.61 14.53
C ALA A 30 15.51 5.23 15.75
N ALA A 31 16.15 6.18 16.43
CA ALA A 31 15.56 6.90 17.56
C ALA A 31 14.32 7.70 17.12
N GLN A 32 14.40 8.43 16.00
CA GLN A 32 13.25 9.20 15.47
C GLN A 32 12.07 8.29 15.09
N VAL A 33 12.34 7.14 14.48
CA VAL A 33 11.29 6.16 14.18
C VAL A 33 10.64 5.65 15.44
N ALA A 34 11.45 5.23 16.42
CA ALA A 34 10.97 4.69 17.69
C ALA A 34 10.14 5.71 18.49
N ASP A 35 10.60 6.94 18.58
CA ASP A 35 9.91 8.00 19.33
C ASP A 35 8.56 8.35 18.69
N ASN A 36 8.52 8.48 17.35
CA ASN A 36 7.28 8.74 16.63
C ASN A 36 6.28 7.60 16.79
N LEU A 37 6.72 6.34 16.60
CA LEU A 37 5.84 5.18 16.75
C LEU A 37 5.32 5.07 18.19
N ARG A 38 6.17 5.29 19.20
CA ARG A 38 5.76 5.25 20.61
C ARG A 38 4.71 6.31 20.93
N ALA A 39 4.92 7.54 20.46
CA ALA A 39 4.00 8.65 20.71
C ALA A 39 2.64 8.42 20.00
N LEU A 40 2.66 7.96 18.74
CA LEU A 40 1.44 7.64 17.99
C LEU A 40 0.69 6.43 18.58
N ALA A 41 1.41 5.39 19.03
CA ALA A 41 0.80 4.24 19.68
C ALA A 41 0.16 4.61 21.03
N ALA A 42 0.79 5.49 21.79
CA ALA A 42 0.23 6.00 23.03
C ALA A 42 -1.07 6.82 22.80
N ALA A 43 -1.17 7.52 21.66
CA ALA A 43 -2.34 8.30 21.30
C ALA A 43 -3.49 7.46 20.71
N ASN A 44 -3.17 6.47 19.87
CA ASN A 44 -4.15 5.74 19.05
C ASN A 44 -4.28 4.26 19.42
N GLY A 45 -3.51 3.75 20.39
CA GLY A 45 -3.46 2.33 20.76
C GLY A 45 -2.57 1.48 19.84
N SER A 46 -2.19 1.99 18.68
CA SER A 46 -1.26 1.37 17.75
C SER A 46 -0.60 2.41 16.84
N ALA A 47 0.54 2.05 16.25
CA ALA A 47 1.24 2.87 15.27
C ALA A 47 1.85 2.00 14.18
N PHE A 48 1.94 2.56 12.98
CA PHE A 48 2.47 1.89 11.80
C PHE A 48 3.52 2.77 11.12
N GLY A 49 4.59 2.13 10.66
CA GLY A 49 5.64 2.77 9.87
C GLY A 49 5.85 2.02 8.56
N THR A 50 6.14 2.77 7.51
CA THR A 50 6.43 2.22 6.18
C THR A 50 7.85 2.59 5.73
N ARG A 51 8.41 1.81 4.81
CA ARG A 51 9.75 1.98 4.23
C ARG A 51 10.86 2.05 5.29
N LEU A 52 10.77 1.24 6.33
CA LEU A 52 11.88 1.06 7.26
C LEU A 52 12.97 0.23 6.57
N PRO A 53 14.19 0.78 6.37
CA PRO A 53 15.30 0.02 5.79
C PRO A 53 15.65 -1.19 6.64
N ALA A 54 15.92 -2.34 5.99
CA ALA A 54 16.18 -3.60 6.68
C ALA A 54 17.42 -3.55 7.59
N ASP A 55 18.43 -2.78 7.19
CA ASP A 55 19.65 -2.54 7.96
C ASP A 55 19.40 -1.73 9.25
N ARG A 56 18.37 -0.89 9.27
CA ARG A 56 17.98 -0.06 10.43
C ARG A 56 16.97 -0.75 11.34
N ALA A 57 16.26 -1.74 10.85
CA ALA A 57 15.21 -2.42 11.61
C ALA A 57 15.70 -3.02 12.95
N PRO A 58 16.90 -3.65 13.06
CA PRO A 58 17.39 -4.15 14.33
C PRO A 58 17.55 -3.07 15.41
N GLU A 59 18.03 -1.88 15.04
CA GLU A 59 18.17 -0.76 15.98
C GLU A 59 16.81 -0.26 16.47
N VAL A 60 15.81 -0.17 15.57
CA VAL A 60 14.45 0.24 15.95
C VAL A 60 13.81 -0.80 16.87
N LEU A 61 13.96 -2.11 16.58
CA LEU A 61 13.42 -3.19 17.39
C LEU A 61 14.08 -3.26 18.78
N ALA A 62 15.37 -2.91 18.90
CA ALA A 62 16.03 -2.77 20.20
C ALA A 62 15.40 -1.66 21.06
N LEU A 63 14.91 -0.57 20.43
CA LEU A 63 14.20 0.52 21.11
C LEU A 63 12.71 0.23 21.33
N LEU A 64 12.10 -0.64 20.54
CA LEU A 64 10.69 -1.03 20.58
C LEU A 64 10.55 -2.56 20.52
N PRO A 65 10.82 -3.28 21.63
CA PRO A 65 10.80 -4.76 21.65
C PRO A 65 9.44 -5.39 21.30
N ASP A 66 8.34 -4.65 21.52
CA ASP A 66 6.96 -5.10 21.22
C ASP A 66 6.54 -4.81 19.77
N ALA A 67 7.39 -4.17 18.97
CA ALA A 67 7.09 -3.90 17.58
C ALA A 67 7.38 -5.13 16.70
N VAL A 68 6.61 -5.28 15.63
CA VAL A 68 6.78 -6.33 14.63
C VAL A 68 7.24 -5.70 13.32
N TYR A 69 8.38 -6.13 12.81
CA TYR A 69 8.91 -5.72 11.52
C TYR A 69 8.68 -6.80 10.46
N ASP A 70 8.15 -6.40 9.33
CA ASP A 70 8.00 -7.24 8.14
C ASP A 70 9.07 -6.84 7.10
N THR A 71 9.94 -7.78 6.78
CA THR A 71 11.08 -7.58 5.87
C THR A 71 10.64 -7.38 4.42
N ASP A 72 9.60 -8.08 3.98
CA ASP A 72 9.14 -8.06 2.58
C ASP A 72 8.48 -6.72 2.23
N SER A 73 7.64 -6.22 3.12
CA SER A 73 6.96 -4.93 2.96
C SER A 73 7.80 -3.75 3.49
N ARG A 74 8.85 -4.01 4.25
CA ARG A 74 9.63 -3.02 5.00
C ARG A 74 8.76 -2.14 5.89
N THR A 75 7.76 -2.75 6.54
CA THR A 75 6.85 -2.06 7.45
C THR A 75 7.09 -2.47 8.89
N ILE A 76 6.73 -1.60 9.80
CA ILE A 76 6.81 -1.86 11.25
C ILE A 76 5.49 -1.50 11.92
N LEU A 77 5.00 -2.40 12.77
CA LEU A 77 3.77 -2.25 13.55
C LEU A 77 4.09 -2.28 15.04
N LEU A 78 3.64 -1.28 15.77
CA LEU A 78 3.60 -1.26 17.23
C LEU A 78 2.13 -1.31 17.69
N GLY A 79 1.75 -2.36 18.42
CA GLY A 79 0.38 -2.60 18.83
C GLY A 79 -0.37 -3.58 17.91
N ARG A 80 -1.64 -3.30 17.62
CA ARG A 80 -2.52 -4.20 16.85
C ARG A 80 -3.11 -3.50 15.63
N PRO A 81 -3.45 -4.25 14.56
CA PRO A 81 -4.19 -3.70 13.43
C PRO A 81 -5.51 -3.06 13.86
N LEU A 82 -5.94 -2.07 13.10
CA LEU A 82 -7.23 -1.43 13.27
C LEU A 82 -8.37 -2.36 12.81
N ARG A 83 -9.60 -1.99 13.09
CA ARG A 83 -10.80 -2.67 12.59
C ARG A 83 -11.67 -1.65 11.89
N THR A 84 -11.50 -1.48 10.59
CA THR A 84 -12.20 -0.41 9.84
C THR A 84 -13.15 -0.91 8.76
N GLY A 85 -13.14 -2.19 8.36
CA GLY A 85 -14.08 -2.68 7.35
C GLY A 85 -13.82 -4.11 6.88
N ASP A 86 -14.87 -4.75 6.32
CA ASP A 86 -14.86 -6.15 5.86
C ASP A 86 -14.71 -6.28 4.33
N ASN A 87 -14.56 -5.17 3.59
CA ASN A 87 -14.43 -5.22 2.14
C ASN A 87 -13.15 -5.94 1.73
N LEU A 88 -13.30 -6.83 0.73
CA LEU A 88 -12.15 -7.48 0.10
C LEU A 88 -11.47 -6.50 -0.86
N ILE A 89 -10.18 -6.30 -0.69
CA ILE A 89 -9.33 -5.54 -1.61
C ILE A 89 -8.32 -6.51 -2.23
N ALA A 90 -8.29 -6.58 -3.55
CA ALA A 90 -7.31 -7.36 -4.27
C ALA A 90 -6.04 -6.54 -4.51
N VAL A 91 -4.88 -7.14 -4.24
CA VAL A 91 -3.57 -6.60 -4.63
C VAL A 91 -2.97 -7.53 -5.66
N VAL A 92 -2.71 -7.03 -6.86
CA VAL A 92 -2.24 -7.79 -8.02
C VAL A 92 -0.85 -7.30 -8.39
N SER A 93 0.14 -8.18 -8.48
CA SER A 93 1.49 -7.83 -8.94
C SER A 93 1.83 -8.50 -10.27
N ALA A 94 2.52 -7.76 -11.16
CA ALA A 94 2.89 -8.24 -12.49
C ALA A 94 4.02 -9.27 -12.43
N GLY A 95 5.07 -9.00 -11.69
CA GLY A 95 6.22 -9.88 -11.54
C GLY A 95 6.70 -9.97 -10.09
N THR A 96 7.64 -10.89 -9.86
CA THR A 96 8.24 -11.08 -8.52
C THR A 96 9.06 -9.87 -8.06
N SER A 97 9.60 -9.08 -8.99
CA SER A 97 10.32 -7.85 -8.67
C SER A 97 9.40 -6.73 -8.17
N ASP A 98 8.09 -6.80 -8.45
CA ASP A 98 7.09 -5.85 -7.97
C ASP A 98 6.60 -6.17 -6.54
N LEU A 99 6.96 -7.34 -6.00
CA LEU A 99 6.48 -7.81 -4.69
C LEU A 99 6.73 -6.86 -3.54
N PRO A 100 7.88 -6.16 -3.40
CA PRO A 100 8.08 -5.25 -2.28
C PRO A 100 7.04 -4.11 -2.23
N VAL A 101 6.64 -3.58 -3.38
CA VAL A 101 5.63 -2.51 -3.48
C VAL A 101 4.22 -3.07 -3.21
N ALA A 102 3.93 -4.26 -3.71
CA ALA A 102 2.67 -4.96 -3.46
C ALA A 102 2.55 -5.39 -1.98
N ALA A 103 3.64 -5.81 -1.35
CA ALA A 103 3.71 -6.14 0.08
C ALA A 103 3.48 -4.90 0.95
N GLU A 104 4.06 -3.74 0.60
CA GLU A 104 3.78 -2.47 1.30
C GLU A 104 2.28 -2.14 1.28
N ALA A 105 1.62 -2.29 0.12
CA ALA A 105 0.18 -2.07 0.00
C ALA A 105 -0.61 -3.07 0.85
N THR A 106 -0.25 -4.36 0.80
CA THR A 106 -0.91 -5.43 1.55
C THR A 106 -0.79 -5.23 3.06
N ALA A 107 0.43 -4.95 3.56
CA ALA A 107 0.68 -4.70 4.97
C ALA A 107 -0.06 -3.46 5.48
N THR A 108 -0.09 -2.39 4.68
CA THR A 108 -0.81 -1.15 5.02
C THR A 108 -2.32 -1.40 5.12
N LEU A 109 -2.93 -2.12 4.17
CA LEU A 109 -4.34 -2.50 4.22
C LEU A 109 -4.65 -3.41 5.39
N GLY A 110 -3.76 -4.37 5.69
CA GLY A 110 -3.87 -5.25 6.86
C GLY A 110 -3.84 -4.47 8.17
N PHE A 111 -2.94 -3.49 8.30
CA PHE A 111 -2.92 -2.57 9.43
C PHE A 111 -4.24 -1.80 9.57
N LEU A 112 -4.81 -1.32 8.47
CA LEU A 112 -6.10 -0.63 8.46
C LEU A 112 -7.30 -1.55 8.73
N GLY A 113 -7.09 -2.88 8.80
CA GLY A 113 -8.11 -3.86 9.15
C GLY A 113 -8.98 -4.33 7.99
N HIS A 114 -8.53 -4.14 6.74
CA HIS A 114 -9.21 -4.65 5.55
C HIS A 114 -8.82 -6.09 5.23
N ARG A 115 -9.75 -6.82 4.60
CA ARG A 115 -9.46 -8.14 4.04
C ARG A 115 -8.69 -7.97 2.74
N VAL A 116 -7.50 -8.56 2.66
CA VAL A 116 -6.64 -8.44 1.49
C VAL A 116 -6.44 -9.82 0.87
N ARG A 117 -6.51 -9.89 -0.45
CA ARG A 117 -6.08 -11.04 -1.23
C ARG A 117 -5.01 -10.61 -2.22
N HIS A 118 -3.85 -11.24 -2.13
CA HIS A 118 -2.71 -10.93 -2.98
C HIS A 118 -2.60 -11.97 -4.09
N PHE A 119 -2.44 -11.50 -5.34
CA PHE A 119 -2.25 -12.30 -6.55
C PHE A 119 -0.90 -11.94 -7.17
N ASN A 120 0.05 -12.85 -7.03
CA ASN A 120 1.44 -12.61 -7.41
C ASN A 120 1.76 -13.16 -8.79
N ASP A 121 2.69 -12.49 -9.49
CA ASP A 121 3.31 -12.97 -10.73
C ASP A 121 2.29 -13.33 -11.82
N ILE A 122 1.31 -12.46 -12.04
CA ILE A 122 0.27 -12.62 -13.07
C ILE A 122 0.35 -11.53 -14.15
N GLY A 123 1.59 -11.16 -14.54
CA GLY A 123 1.88 -10.16 -15.56
C GLY A 123 1.39 -10.53 -16.96
N VAL A 124 1.30 -9.51 -17.82
CA VAL A 124 0.75 -9.64 -19.19
C VAL A 124 1.56 -10.57 -20.10
N ALA A 125 2.84 -10.77 -19.83
CA ALA A 125 3.68 -11.73 -20.59
C ALA A 125 3.21 -13.19 -20.45
N GLY A 126 2.44 -13.49 -19.38
CA GLY A 126 1.77 -14.76 -19.17
C GLY A 126 0.29 -14.55 -18.87
N ILE A 127 -0.45 -13.94 -19.79
CA ILE A 127 -1.83 -13.49 -19.62
C ILE A 127 -2.79 -14.60 -19.15
N HIS A 128 -2.52 -15.85 -19.45
CA HIS A 128 -3.28 -17.01 -18.97
C HIS A 128 -3.31 -17.07 -17.44
N ARG A 129 -2.22 -16.69 -16.76
CA ARG A 129 -2.14 -16.67 -15.29
C ARG A 129 -3.15 -15.67 -14.69
N LEU A 130 -3.34 -14.52 -15.33
CA LEU A 130 -4.38 -13.56 -14.95
C LEU A 130 -5.78 -14.14 -15.19
N HIS A 131 -6.02 -14.77 -16.35
CA HIS A 131 -7.32 -15.37 -16.67
C HIS A 131 -7.73 -16.46 -15.69
N GLU A 132 -6.80 -17.27 -15.20
CA GLU A 132 -7.06 -18.30 -14.19
C GLU A 132 -7.53 -17.71 -12.85
N ARG A 133 -7.22 -16.45 -12.55
CA ARG A 133 -7.54 -15.78 -11.29
C ARG A 133 -8.61 -14.68 -11.42
N ILE A 134 -9.09 -14.42 -12.62
CA ILE A 134 -9.93 -13.23 -12.87
C ILE A 134 -11.23 -13.23 -12.06
N GLU A 135 -11.88 -14.39 -11.89
CA GLU A 135 -13.13 -14.45 -11.12
C GLU A 135 -12.90 -14.14 -9.63
N GLU A 136 -11.76 -14.53 -9.09
CA GLU A 136 -11.39 -14.18 -7.72
C GLU A 136 -11.10 -12.67 -7.58
N ILE A 137 -10.43 -12.09 -8.58
CA ILE A 137 -10.12 -10.64 -8.62
C ILE A 137 -11.42 -9.83 -8.75
N ARG A 138 -12.37 -10.28 -9.58
CA ARG A 138 -13.69 -9.65 -9.75
C ARG A 138 -14.51 -9.58 -8.47
N SER A 139 -14.27 -10.47 -7.51
CA SER A 139 -14.97 -10.45 -6.22
C SER A 139 -14.51 -9.32 -5.28
N ALA A 140 -13.43 -8.62 -5.62
CA ALA A 140 -12.90 -7.53 -4.82
C ALA A 140 -13.70 -6.23 -5.04
N ALA A 141 -13.84 -5.44 -3.98
CA ALA A 141 -14.48 -4.13 -4.02
C ALA A 141 -13.59 -3.03 -4.63
N VAL A 142 -12.26 -3.20 -4.55
CA VAL A 142 -11.23 -2.37 -5.19
C VAL A 142 -10.08 -3.28 -5.58
N VAL A 143 -9.43 -2.99 -6.71
CA VAL A 143 -8.25 -3.72 -7.17
C VAL A 143 -7.05 -2.77 -7.23
N ILE A 144 -5.99 -3.09 -6.51
CA ILE A 144 -4.69 -2.41 -6.61
C ILE A 144 -3.82 -3.25 -7.54
N VAL A 145 -3.29 -2.65 -8.61
CA VAL A 145 -2.46 -3.35 -9.60
C VAL A 145 -1.07 -2.73 -9.64
N VAL A 146 -0.06 -3.52 -9.31
CA VAL A 146 1.34 -3.12 -9.18
C VAL A 146 2.13 -3.68 -10.35
N ALA A 147 2.75 -2.83 -11.15
CA ALA A 147 3.48 -3.23 -12.34
C ALA A 147 4.61 -2.26 -12.69
N GLY A 148 5.77 -2.82 -13.06
CA GLY A 148 6.89 -2.09 -13.66
C GLY A 148 6.90 -2.21 -15.19
N MET A 149 8.10 -2.18 -15.78
CA MET A 149 8.31 -2.25 -17.22
C MET A 149 7.51 -1.19 -17.99
N GLU A 150 6.55 -1.62 -18.83
CA GLU A 150 5.66 -0.75 -19.63
C GLU A 150 4.33 -0.42 -18.92
N GLY A 151 4.05 -1.03 -17.76
CA GLY A 151 2.85 -0.75 -16.98
C GLY A 151 1.53 -1.22 -17.61
N ALA A 152 1.53 -2.28 -18.42
CA ALA A 152 0.35 -2.70 -19.19
C ALA A 152 -0.72 -3.43 -18.35
N LEU A 153 -0.33 -4.11 -17.27
CA LEU A 153 -1.25 -4.95 -16.49
C LEU A 153 -2.48 -4.19 -15.95
N PRO A 154 -2.38 -2.96 -15.41
CA PRO A 154 -3.55 -2.22 -14.94
C PRO A 154 -4.61 -1.99 -16.03
N SER A 155 -4.20 -1.70 -17.27
CA SER A 155 -5.13 -1.53 -18.40
C SER A 155 -5.89 -2.81 -18.70
N VAL A 156 -5.21 -3.96 -18.68
CA VAL A 156 -5.82 -5.28 -18.92
C VAL A 156 -6.80 -5.62 -17.80
N VAL A 157 -6.38 -5.47 -16.54
CA VAL A 157 -7.27 -5.72 -15.38
C VAL A 157 -8.48 -4.78 -15.42
N GLY A 158 -8.25 -3.47 -15.69
CA GLY A 158 -9.35 -2.49 -15.78
C GLY A 158 -10.39 -2.80 -16.84
N GLY A 159 -10.00 -3.47 -17.93
CA GLY A 159 -10.93 -3.98 -18.93
C GLY A 159 -11.70 -5.25 -18.54
N LEU A 160 -11.30 -5.92 -17.45
CA LEU A 160 -11.86 -7.21 -17.03
C LEU A 160 -12.67 -7.16 -15.74
N VAL A 161 -12.61 -6.06 -14.97
CA VAL A 161 -13.29 -5.92 -13.68
C VAL A 161 -14.22 -4.70 -13.67
N SER A 162 -15.26 -4.74 -12.85
CA SER A 162 -16.15 -3.59 -12.61
C SER A 162 -15.72 -2.74 -11.43
N ALA A 163 -14.85 -3.27 -10.57
CA ALA A 163 -14.30 -2.55 -9.42
C ALA A 163 -13.35 -1.43 -9.85
N PRO A 164 -13.25 -0.33 -9.09
CA PRO A 164 -12.20 0.68 -9.30
C PRO A 164 -10.80 0.05 -9.28
N VAL A 165 -9.95 0.48 -10.22
CA VAL A 165 -8.56 0.01 -10.31
C VAL A 165 -7.61 1.13 -9.90
N ILE A 166 -6.74 0.86 -8.93
CA ILE A 166 -5.65 1.75 -8.54
C ILE A 166 -4.34 1.18 -9.09
N ALA A 167 -3.78 1.84 -10.07
CA ALA A 167 -2.54 1.45 -10.70
C ALA A 167 -1.33 2.02 -9.95
N VAL A 168 -0.38 1.16 -9.64
CA VAL A 168 0.87 1.49 -8.95
C VAL A 168 2.02 1.18 -9.90
N PRO A 169 2.60 2.18 -10.56
CA PRO A 169 3.82 1.97 -11.33
C PRO A 169 4.95 1.65 -10.37
N THR A 170 5.86 0.75 -10.79
CA THR A 170 7.08 0.48 -10.02
C THR A 170 8.31 0.93 -10.79
N SER A 171 9.41 1.18 -10.06
CA SER A 171 10.72 1.49 -10.63
C SER A 171 11.40 0.28 -11.29
N VAL A 172 10.76 -0.88 -11.26
CA VAL A 172 11.22 -2.12 -11.87
C VAL A 172 11.25 -1.98 -13.40
N GLY A 173 12.44 -2.17 -13.97
CA GLY A 173 12.64 -2.08 -15.41
C GLY A 173 14.09 -1.82 -15.75
N TYR A 174 14.38 -1.68 -17.05
CA TYR A 174 15.71 -1.38 -17.58
C TYR A 174 15.57 -0.55 -18.86
N GLY A 175 16.70 0.00 -19.34
CA GLY A 175 16.72 0.77 -20.60
C GLY A 175 15.75 1.95 -20.57
N ALA A 176 14.77 1.96 -21.45
CA ALA A 176 13.77 3.03 -21.58
C ALA A 176 12.69 3.05 -20.48
N ALA A 177 12.82 2.23 -19.44
CA ALA A 177 11.90 2.26 -18.30
C ALA A 177 12.07 3.53 -17.43
N PHE A 178 13.25 4.16 -17.42
CA PHE A 178 13.57 5.39 -16.68
C PHE A 178 13.03 5.35 -15.24
N GLU A 179 13.44 4.32 -14.48
CA GLU A 179 13.05 4.15 -13.06
C GLU A 179 11.53 4.21 -12.81
N GLY A 180 10.76 3.63 -13.72
CA GLY A 180 9.30 3.55 -13.61
C GLY A 180 8.53 4.66 -14.34
N LEU A 181 9.22 5.61 -14.98
CA LEU A 181 8.54 6.68 -15.74
C LEU A 181 7.74 6.11 -16.91
N ALA A 182 8.27 5.09 -17.62
CA ALA A 182 7.53 4.43 -18.70
C ALA A 182 6.25 3.78 -18.19
N ALA A 183 6.31 3.07 -17.06
CA ALA A 183 5.14 2.47 -16.42
C ALA A 183 4.12 3.55 -16.01
N LEU A 184 4.58 4.62 -15.36
CA LEU A 184 3.71 5.74 -14.96
C LEU A 184 2.99 6.36 -16.16
N LEU A 185 3.72 6.69 -17.21
CA LEU A 185 3.14 7.30 -18.43
C LEU A 185 2.20 6.32 -19.15
N GLY A 186 2.53 5.03 -19.22
CA GLY A 186 1.66 4.00 -19.77
C GLY A 186 0.34 3.90 -19.02
N MET A 187 0.38 3.90 -17.68
CA MET A 187 -0.81 3.86 -16.83
C MET A 187 -1.65 5.13 -16.93
N LEU A 188 -1.03 6.32 -16.98
CA LEU A 188 -1.72 7.60 -17.15
C LEU A 188 -2.41 7.73 -18.52
N ASN A 189 -1.91 7.04 -19.55
CA ASN A 189 -2.50 7.00 -20.88
C ASN A 189 -3.42 5.79 -21.12
N SER A 190 -3.79 5.06 -20.07
CA SER A 190 -4.70 3.93 -20.19
C SER A 190 -6.07 4.34 -20.71
N CYS A 191 -6.60 3.57 -21.66
CA CYS A 191 -7.98 3.72 -22.14
C CYS A 191 -9.00 2.97 -21.26
N ALA A 192 -8.57 2.22 -20.25
CA ALA A 192 -9.46 1.51 -19.33
C ALA A 192 -10.14 2.52 -18.39
N SER A 193 -11.48 2.57 -18.45
CA SER A 193 -12.28 3.47 -17.62
C SER A 193 -12.24 3.08 -16.16
N GLY A 194 -12.20 4.06 -15.24
CA GLY A 194 -12.20 3.83 -13.80
C GLY A 194 -10.83 3.49 -13.21
N LEU A 195 -9.75 3.66 -13.99
CA LEU A 195 -8.38 3.50 -13.53
C LEU A 195 -7.84 4.83 -13.02
N VAL A 196 -7.27 4.81 -11.82
CA VAL A 196 -6.52 5.92 -11.22
C VAL A 196 -5.09 5.50 -10.97
N VAL A 197 -4.15 6.45 -11.03
CA VAL A 197 -2.72 6.16 -10.91
C VAL A 197 -2.16 6.88 -9.69
N VAL A 198 -1.35 6.17 -8.90
CA VAL A 198 -0.54 6.77 -7.83
C VAL A 198 0.90 6.96 -8.30
N ASN A 199 1.74 7.55 -7.46
CA ASN A 199 3.16 7.76 -7.79
C ASN A 199 3.93 6.43 -7.89
N ILE A 200 5.11 6.47 -8.50
CA ILE A 200 6.05 5.33 -8.63
C ILE A 200 6.38 4.78 -7.23
N ASP A 201 6.38 3.43 -7.11
CA ASP A 201 6.66 2.67 -5.88
C ASP A 201 5.75 3.05 -4.69
N ASN A 202 4.57 3.60 -4.94
CA ASN A 202 3.69 4.08 -3.87
C ASN A 202 2.56 3.09 -3.53
N GLY A 203 2.94 1.88 -3.09
CA GLY A 203 2.00 0.88 -2.58
C GLY A 203 1.21 1.40 -1.38
N PHE A 204 1.87 2.13 -0.49
CA PHE A 204 1.25 2.81 0.64
C PHE A 204 0.13 3.78 0.22
N GLY A 205 0.38 4.65 -0.75
CA GLY A 205 -0.63 5.61 -1.24
C GLY A 205 -1.84 4.92 -1.85
N ALA A 206 -1.63 3.84 -2.60
CA ALA A 206 -2.72 3.03 -3.13
C ALA A 206 -3.56 2.38 -2.03
N ALA A 207 -2.90 1.85 -1.00
CA ALA A 207 -3.56 1.25 0.16
C ALA A 207 -4.39 2.25 0.98
N LEU A 208 -4.01 3.52 1.01
CA LEU A 208 -4.82 4.56 1.66
C LEU A 208 -5.96 5.06 0.76
N ALA A 209 -5.79 5.04 -0.56
CA ALA A 209 -6.82 5.47 -1.51
C ALA A 209 -7.98 4.47 -1.59
N ALA A 210 -7.71 3.17 -1.56
CA ALA A 210 -8.71 2.12 -1.74
C ALA A 210 -9.87 2.19 -0.73
N PRO A 211 -9.66 2.24 0.58
CA PRO A 211 -10.75 2.38 1.55
C PRO A 211 -11.55 3.67 1.41
N ARG A 212 -10.91 4.76 0.96
CA ARG A 212 -11.59 6.04 0.74
C ARG A 212 -12.58 5.99 -0.42
N MET A 213 -12.28 5.22 -1.46
CA MET A 213 -13.22 4.99 -2.57
C MET A 213 -14.47 4.25 -2.08
N LEU A 214 -14.31 3.32 -1.14
CA LEU A 214 -15.41 2.53 -0.55
C LEU A 214 -16.27 3.34 0.42
N SER A 215 -15.67 4.21 1.23
CA SER A 215 -16.37 4.98 2.27
C SER A 215 -17.38 5.99 1.72
N GLN A 216 -17.24 6.41 0.48
CA GLN A 216 -18.17 7.31 -0.20
C GLN A 216 -19.44 6.60 -0.68
N SER A 217 -19.36 5.30 -1.00
CA SER A 217 -20.50 4.51 -1.48
C SER A 217 -21.56 4.26 -0.39
N LEU A 218 -21.17 4.28 0.89
CA LEU A 218 -22.07 4.03 2.03
C LEU A 218 -22.88 5.27 2.46
N LYS A 219 -22.49 6.48 2.02
CA LYS A 219 -23.19 7.73 2.39
C LYS A 219 -24.36 8.08 1.47
N THR A 220 -24.59 7.36 0.39
CA THR A 220 -25.58 7.66 -0.65
C THR A 220 -26.68 6.62 -0.79
N MET A 221 -26.82 5.66 0.13
CA MET A 221 -28.01 4.81 0.18
C MET A 221 -29.03 5.44 1.14
N PRO A 222 -30.21 5.84 0.65
CA PRO A 222 -31.28 6.37 1.46
C PRO A 222 -31.89 5.32 2.38
#